data_8eb20d3945d554104773a1eef2497075
#
_entry.id   8eb20d3945d554104773a1eef2497075
#
_cell.length_a   1.000
_cell.length_b   1.000
_cell.length_c   1.000
_cell.angle_alpha   90.00
_cell.angle_beta   90.00
_cell.angle_gamma   90.00
#
_symmetry.space_group_name_H-M   'P 1'
#
loop_
_entity.id
_entity.type
_entity.pdbx_description
1 polymer ?
#
loop_
_entity_poly.entity_id
_entity_poly.type
_entity_poly.pdbx_seq_one_letter_code
_entity_poly.pdbx_strand_id
1 'polypeptide(L)'
;PNLAGFEIGLGATAGLEQPESPITYNPAPDGFTDALETYDEALRPLIGHCLARLVDYQDAAYAGLFLRRMQAVSGADLTRETAARLAAWMSFEDVIRVAQLKTRPGRLARIRGELGIEEKAPLKLQDFFMPGHGEATGFLPPWLARLVPGGGANLAGQGLALRWPTGTAFGFAALKFLAALRFLRPGGTQYAEEQAAI
;
A
#
# COMPACT_ATOMS: atom_id res chain seq x y z
N PRO A 1 -24.42 -23.51 1.30
CA PRO A 1 -25.17 -22.67 0.37
C PRO A 1 -24.27 -21.92 -0.65
N ASN A 2 -22.98 -21.73 -0.38
CA ASN A 2 -22.07 -20.97 -1.27
C ASN A 2 -21.20 -21.84 -2.19
N LEU A 3 -21.17 -23.17 -2.04
CA LEU A 3 -20.35 -24.04 -2.89
C LEU A 3 -20.81 -24.01 -4.36
N ALA A 4 -22.11 -24.02 -4.61
CA ALA A 4 -22.65 -23.96 -5.96
C ALA A 4 -22.30 -22.63 -6.67
N GLY A 5 -22.33 -21.50 -5.95
CA GLY A 5 -21.91 -20.21 -6.47
C GLY A 5 -20.39 -20.16 -6.75
N PHE A 6 -19.59 -20.82 -5.92
CA PHE A 6 -18.17 -20.94 -6.13
C PHE A 6 -17.83 -21.80 -7.35
N GLU A 7 -18.50 -22.93 -7.53
CA GLU A 7 -18.33 -23.82 -8.70
C GLU A 7 -18.75 -23.14 -10.00
N ILE A 8 -19.86 -22.38 -10.00
CA ILE A 8 -20.28 -21.57 -11.15
C ILE A 8 -19.24 -20.50 -11.47
N GLY A 9 -18.71 -19.82 -10.46
CA GLY A 9 -17.64 -18.82 -10.61
C GLY A 9 -16.36 -19.43 -11.17
N LEU A 10 -15.96 -20.59 -10.66
CA LEU A 10 -14.78 -21.32 -11.16
C LEU A 10 -14.97 -21.79 -12.62
N GLY A 11 -16.16 -22.29 -12.96
CA GLY A 11 -16.50 -22.69 -14.33
C GLY A 11 -16.54 -21.51 -15.31
N ALA A 12 -16.97 -20.34 -14.84
CA ALA A 12 -16.99 -19.12 -15.66
C ALA A 12 -15.59 -18.54 -15.93
N THR A 13 -14.63 -18.83 -15.03
CA THR A 13 -13.20 -18.40 -15.18
C THR A 13 -12.34 -19.42 -15.91
N ALA A 14 -12.82 -20.69 -16.04
CA ALA A 14 -12.13 -21.72 -16.80
C ALA A 14 -12.23 -21.42 -18.31
N GLY A 15 -11.30 -20.68 -18.83
CA GLY A 15 -11.24 -20.25 -20.25
C GLY A 15 -11.10 -18.74 -20.45
N LEU A 16 -11.15 -17.96 -19.36
CA LEU A 16 -10.63 -16.62 -19.39
C LEU A 16 -9.10 -16.71 -19.25
N GLU A 17 -8.41 -16.88 -20.38
CA GLU A 17 -7.03 -16.44 -20.47
C GLU A 17 -7.07 -14.95 -20.06
N GLN A 18 -6.67 -14.67 -18.84
CA GLN A 18 -6.40 -13.27 -18.46
C GLN A 18 -5.32 -12.82 -19.45
N PRO A 19 -5.57 -11.82 -20.29
CA PRO A 19 -4.50 -11.27 -21.09
C PRO A 19 -3.43 -10.86 -20.09
N GLU A 20 -2.26 -11.47 -20.16
CA GLU A 20 -1.09 -11.04 -19.39
C GLU A 20 -0.82 -9.60 -19.85
N SER A 21 -1.44 -8.66 -19.18
CA SER A 21 -1.09 -7.25 -19.37
C SER A 21 0.40 -7.14 -19.06
N PRO A 22 1.23 -6.65 -19.99
CA PRO A 22 2.66 -6.57 -19.75
C PRO A 22 2.91 -5.85 -18.45
N ILE A 23 3.66 -6.49 -17.54
CA ILE A 23 3.98 -5.90 -16.24
C ILE A 23 4.74 -4.61 -16.49
N THR A 24 4.11 -3.48 -16.23
CA THR A 24 4.74 -2.16 -16.35
C THR A 24 5.44 -1.83 -15.03
N TYR A 25 6.76 -1.80 -15.07
CA TYR A 25 7.57 -1.39 -13.92
C TYR A 25 7.69 0.13 -13.86
N ASN A 26 7.53 0.71 -12.67
CA ASN A 26 7.89 2.10 -12.45
C ASN A 26 9.41 2.24 -12.55
N PRO A 27 9.91 3.37 -13.11
CA PRO A 27 11.34 3.63 -13.15
C PRO A 27 11.91 3.72 -11.73
N ALA A 28 13.18 3.38 -11.61
CA ALA A 28 13.90 3.55 -10.35
C ALA A 28 13.96 5.03 -9.97
N PRO A 29 13.86 5.35 -8.67
CA PRO A 29 14.05 6.71 -8.20
C PRO A 29 15.53 7.13 -8.33
N ASP A 30 15.78 8.44 -8.41
CA ASP A 30 17.12 9.00 -8.46
C ASP A 30 17.96 8.56 -7.25
N GLY A 31 19.27 8.39 -7.46
CA GLY A 31 20.21 8.02 -6.42
C GLY A 31 20.37 6.52 -6.17
N PHE A 32 19.70 5.65 -6.95
CA PHE A 32 19.83 4.19 -6.84
C PHE A 32 20.49 3.52 -8.06
N THR A 33 21.00 4.29 -9.01
CA THR A 33 21.58 3.77 -10.26
C THR A 33 22.73 2.80 -9.98
N ASP A 34 23.72 3.20 -9.16
CA ASP A 34 24.88 2.37 -8.83
C ASP A 34 24.47 1.06 -8.14
N ALA A 35 23.46 1.14 -7.25
CA ALA A 35 22.94 -0.04 -6.58
C ALA A 35 22.26 -1.00 -7.55
N LEU A 36 21.58 -0.51 -8.58
CA LEU A 36 20.94 -1.34 -9.61
C LEU A 36 21.98 -2.04 -10.49
N GLU A 37 23.13 -1.44 -10.74
CA GLU A 37 24.19 -2.04 -11.54
C GLU A 37 24.75 -3.32 -10.91
N THR A 38 24.59 -3.51 -9.60
CA THR A 38 25.02 -4.73 -8.89
C THR A 38 24.12 -5.95 -9.19
N TYR A 39 22.93 -5.72 -9.78
CA TYR A 39 21.99 -6.78 -10.15
C TYR A 39 22.06 -7.11 -11.64
N ASP A 40 21.70 -8.36 -11.97
CA ASP A 40 21.57 -8.79 -13.37
C ASP A 40 20.61 -7.86 -14.12
N GLU A 41 20.91 -7.57 -15.38
CA GLU A 41 20.16 -6.65 -16.23
C GLU A 41 18.66 -7.00 -16.27
N ALA A 42 18.32 -8.29 -16.33
CA ALA A 42 16.94 -8.78 -16.33
C ALA A 42 16.18 -8.52 -15.01
N LEU A 43 16.88 -8.28 -13.91
CA LEU A 43 16.28 -8.00 -12.59
C LEU A 43 16.18 -6.50 -12.30
N ARG A 44 16.99 -5.66 -12.94
CA ARG A 44 17.03 -4.21 -12.69
C ARG A 44 15.67 -3.51 -12.77
N PRO A 45 14.79 -3.82 -13.77
CA PRO A 45 13.47 -3.21 -13.83
C PRO A 45 12.60 -3.54 -12.60
N LEU A 46 12.63 -4.80 -12.15
CA LEU A 46 11.89 -5.22 -10.96
C LEU A 46 12.44 -4.57 -9.69
N ILE A 47 13.76 -4.60 -9.49
CA ILE A 47 14.40 -3.97 -8.32
C ILE A 47 14.11 -2.47 -8.30
N GLY A 48 14.23 -1.79 -9.45
CA GLY A 48 13.89 -0.38 -9.60
C GLY A 48 12.44 -0.07 -9.22
N HIS A 49 11.50 -0.91 -9.65
CA HIS A 49 10.09 -0.81 -9.25
C HIS A 49 9.88 -1.00 -7.75
N CYS A 50 10.57 -1.97 -7.13
CA CYS A 50 10.53 -2.18 -5.69
C CYS A 50 11.04 -0.94 -4.93
N LEU A 51 12.15 -0.36 -5.38
CA LEU A 51 12.70 0.87 -4.81
C LEU A 51 11.73 2.05 -4.94
N ALA A 52 11.15 2.26 -6.13
CA ALA A 52 10.15 3.30 -6.36
C ALA A 52 8.93 3.14 -5.43
N ARG A 53 8.45 1.90 -5.25
CA ARG A 53 7.36 1.58 -4.32
C ARG A 53 7.69 1.96 -2.88
N LEU A 54 8.91 1.68 -2.41
CA LEU A 54 9.33 1.91 -1.03
C LEU A 54 9.63 3.38 -0.76
N VAL A 55 10.16 4.12 -1.74
CA VAL A 55 10.31 5.58 -1.66
C VAL A 55 8.93 6.26 -1.60
N ASP A 56 7.97 5.82 -2.42
CA ASP A 56 6.58 6.31 -2.38
C ASP A 56 5.90 5.97 -1.05
N TYR A 57 6.18 4.79 -0.49
CA TYR A 57 5.62 4.33 0.78
C TYR A 57 6.16 5.16 1.96
N GLN A 58 7.48 5.30 2.06
CA GLN A 58 8.14 5.99 3.17
C GLN A 58 9.15 7.03 2.67
N ASP A 59 10.35 6.61 2.30
CA ASP A 59 11.45 7.47 1.84
C ASP A 59 12.61 6.66 1.23
N ALA A 60 13.66 7.37 0.78
CA ALA A 60 14.85 6.76 0.20
C ALA A 60 15.65 5.92 1.22
N ALA A 61 15.67 6.31 2.50
CA ALA A 61 16.38 5.54 3.55
C ALA A 61 15.72 4.17 3.75
N TYR A 62 14.40 4.11 3.66
CA TYR A 62 13.62 2.87 3.74
C TYR A 62 13.85 1.97 2.52
N ALA A 63 13.94 2.54 1.32
CA ALA A 63 14.34 1.81 0.12
C ALA A 63 15.79 1.28 0.25
N GLY A 64 16.69 2.04 0.88
CA GLY A 64 18.04 1.57 1.21
C GLY A 64 18.07 0.38 2.19
N LEU A 65 17.11 0.33 3.13
CA LEU A 65 16.95 -0.83 4.03
C LEU A 65 16.59 -2.10 3.24
N PHE A 66 15.70 -1.98 2.25
CA PHE A 66 15.37 -3.08 1.34
C PHE A 66 16.62 -3.62 0.63
N LEU A 67 17.48 -2.76 0.08
CA LEU A 67 18.71 -3.20 -0.58
C LEU A 67 19.64 -3.95 0.39
N ARG A 68 19.78 -3.48 1.62
CA ARG A 68 20.58 -4.18 2.63
C ARG A 68 20.04 -5.58 2.94
N ARG A 69 18.72 -5.73 3.04
CA ARG A 69 18.09 -7.05 3.25
C ARG A 69 18.28 -7.97 2.05
N MET A 70 18.25 -7.42 0.84
CA MET A 70 18.48 -8.19 -0.38
C MET A 70 19.91 -8.71 -0.54
N GLN A 71 20.90 -8.12 0.14
CA GLN A 71 22.31 -8.56 0.08
C GLN A 71 22.52 -10.01 0.55
N ALA A 72 21.65 -10.53 1.39
CA ALA A 72 21.71 -11.91 1.88
C ALA A 72 21.18 -12.94 0.86
N VAL A 73 20.60 -12.49 -0.25
CA VAL A 73 19.91 -13.35 -1.24
C VAL A 73 20.80 -13.52 -2.47
N SER A 74 20.99 -14.76 -2.92
CA SER A 74 21.76 -15.09 -4.11
C SER A 74 20.99 -16.05 -5.02
N GLY A 75 21.28 -15.99 -6.34
CA GLY A 75 20.58 -16.76 -7.37
C GLY A 75 19.40 -15.97 -7.98
N ALA A 76 19.33 -15.92 -9.32
CA ALA A 76 18.43 -15.01 -10.05
C ALA A 76 16.95 -15.23 -9.72
N ASP A 77 16.48 -16.47 -9.69
CA ASP A 77 15.06 -16.78 -9.41
C ASP A 77 14.68 -16.46 -7.98
N LEU A 78 15.54 -16.82 -7.01
CA LEU A 78 15.33 -16.51 -5.61
C LEU A 78 15.35 -15.00 -5.36
N THR A 79 16.25 -14.28 -6.03
CA THR A 79 16.35 -12.82 -5.94
C THR A 79 15.08 -12.15 -6.47
N ARG A 80 14.53 -12.61 -7.59
CA ARG A 80 13.28 -12.11 -8.18
C ARG A 80 12.11 -12.25 -7.22
N GLU A 81 11.88 -13.45 -6.72
CA GLU A 81 10.76 -13.75 -5.84
C GLU A 81 10.89 -13.01 -4.51
N THR A 82 12.08 -13.04 -3.91
CA THR A 82 12.35 -12.35 -2.66
C THR A 82 12.16 -10.85 -2.80
N ALA A 83 12.65 -10.23 -3.87
CA ALA A 83 12.50 -8.81 -4.09
C ALA A 83 11.02 -8.40 -4.15
N ALA A 84 10.21 -9.12 -4.93
CA ALA A 84 8.79 -8.82 -5.07
C ALA A 84 8.04 -8.97 -3.74
N ARG A 85 8.27 -10.07 -3.00
CA ARG A 85 7.60 -10.33 -1.72
C ARG A 85 8.08 -9.42 -0.61
N LEU A 86 9.38 -9.20 -0.50
CA LEU A 86 9.97 -8.32 0.51
C LEU A 86 9.48 -6.88 0.33
N ALA A 87 9.48 -6.35 -0.91
CA ALA A 87 8.97 -5.02 -1.17
C ALA A 87 7.45 -4.90 -0.87
N ALA A 88 6.68 -5.94 -1.17
CA ALA A 88 5.27 -5.99 -0.84
C ALA A 88 5.06 -5.98 0.68
N TRP A 89 5.79 -6.80 1.42
CA TRP A 89 5.71 -6.87 2.88
C TRP A 89 6.18 -5.56 3.53
N MET A 90 7.33 -5.03 3.12
CA MET A 90 7.83 -3.74 3.61
C MET A 90 6.89 -2.56 3.33
N SER A 91 5.96 -2.67 2.36
CA SER A 91 4.95 -1.65 2.05
C SER A 91 3.54 -2.09 2.48
N PHE A 92 3.40 -2.59 3.72
CA PHE A 92 2.13 -3.02 4.29
C PHE A 92 1.08 -1.91 4.35
N GLU A 93 -0.20 -2.29 4.41
CA GLU A 93 -1.31 -1.34 4.46
C GLU A 93 -1.55 -0.86 5.90
N ASP A 94 -1.25 0.39 6.14
CA ASP A 94 -1.66 1.14 7.33
C ASP A 94 -2.62 2.28 6.93
N VAL A 95 -3.21 2.94 7.91
CA VAL A 95 -4.14 4.05 7.66
C VAL A 95 -3.50 5.21 6.89
N ILE A 96 -2.20 5.45 7.07
CA ILE A 96 -1.44 6.47 6.32
C ILE A 96 -1.31 6.03 4.87
N ARG A 97 -0.98 4.75 4.62
CA ARG A 97 -0.89 4.22 3.26
C ARG A 97 -2.22 4.27 2.53
N VAL A 98 -3.29 3.89 3.19
CA VAL A 98 -4.65 4.00 2.63
C VAL A 98 -4.96 5.46 2.26
N ALA A 99 -4.65 6.42 3.14
CA ALA A 99 -4.85 7.84 2.86
C ALA A 99 -4.01 8.33 1.68
N GLN A 100 -2.73 7.90 1.56
CA GLN A 100 -1.88 8.19 0.41
C GLN A 100 -2.51 7.69 -0.90
N LEU A 101 -2.96 6.43 -0.94
CA LEU A 101 -3.56 5.82 -2.12
C LEU A 101 -4.90 6.50 -2.50
N LYS A 102 -5.72 6.85 -1.52
CA LYS A 102 -7.02 7.52 -1.74
C LYS A 102 -6.88 8.96 -2.25
N THR A 103 -5.75 9.61 -2.00
CA THR A 103 -5.48 11.00 -2.39
C THR A 103 -4.50 11.15 -3.55
N ARG A 104 -4.15 10.04 -4.25
CA ARG A 104 -3.27 10.08 -5.42
C ARG A 104 -3.84 10.95 -6.54
N PRO A 105 -2.98 11.74 -7.22
CA PRO A 105 -3.36 12.41 -8.46
C PRO A 105 -3.90 11.38 -9.48
N GLY A 106 -4.88 11.77 -10.24
CA GLY A 106 -5.47 10.91 -11.28
C GLY A 106 -6.48 9.84 -10.78
N ARG A 107 -6.59 9.57 -9.45
CA ARG A 107 -7.57 8.60 -8.94
C ARG A 107 -8.99 8.92 -9.39
N LEU A 108 -9.43 10.18 -9.28
CA LEU A 108 -10.77 10.57 -9.69
C LEU A 108 -10.97 10.43 -11.20
N ALA A 109 -9.97 10.79 -12.00
CA ALA A 109 -10.01 10.64 -13.46
C ALA A 109 -10.14 9.16 -13.85
N ARG A 110 -9.37 8.29 -13.20
CA ARG A 110 -9.47 6.84 -13.40
C ARG A 110 -10.86 6.31 -13.07
N ILE A 111 -11.41 6.66 -11.90
CA ILE A 111 -12.76 6.22 -11.49
C ILE A 111 -13.80 6.70 -12.49
N ARG A 112 -13.71 7.94 -12.98
CA ARG A 112 -14.62 8.47 -14.01
C ARG A 112 -14.51 7.67 -15.32
N GLY A 113 -13.28 7.36 -15.74
CA GLY A 113 -13.04 6.53 -16.93
C GLY A 113 -13.61 5.13 -16.80
N GLU A 114 -13.39 4.46 -15.64
CA GLU A 114 -13.91 3.12 -15.35
C GLU A 114 -15.46 3.08 -15.34
N LEU A 115 -16.10 4.17 -14.90
CA LEU A 115 -17.57 4.29 -14.85
C LEU A 115 -18.18 4.91 -16.10
N GLY A 116 -17.39 5.34 -17.08
CA GLY A 116 -17.87 6.04 -18.28
C GLY A 116 -18.55 7.39 -17.97
N ILE A 117 -18.15 8.07 -16.89
CA ILE A 117 -18.76 9.33 -16.45
C ILE A 117 -18.00 10.50 -17.06
N GLU A 118 -18.71 11.46 -17.62
CA GLU A 118 -18.15 12.70 -18.15
C GLU A 118 -17.37 13.47 -17.08
N GLU A 119 -16.30 14.18 -17.50
CA GLU A 119 -15.39 14.89 -16.58
C GLU A 119 -16.13 15.90 -15.68
N LYS A 120 -17.12 16.60 -16.21
CA LYS A 120 -17.90 17.64 -15.50
C LYS A 120 -19.13 17.09 -14.75
N ALA A 121 -19.49 15.84 -14.94
CA ALA A 121 -20.66 15.28 -14.26
C ALA A 121 -20.41 15.18 -12.74
N PRO A 122 -21.41 15.44 -11.90
CA PRO A 122 -21.27 15.33 -10.45
C PRO A 122 -20.97 13.88 -10.05
N LEU A 123 -19.88 13.68 -9.32
CA LEU A 123 -19.50 12.37 -8.78
C LEU A 123 -19.49 12.43 -7.25
N LYS A 124 -20.40 11.68 -6.63
CA LYS A 124 -20.41 11.52 -5.17
C LYS A 124 -19.60 10.29 -4.81
N LEU A 125 -18.40 10.51 -4.25
CA LEU A 125 -17.52 9.43 -3.83
C LEU A 125 -17.55 9.30 -2.32
N GLN A 126 -17.80 8.09 -1.84
CA GLN A 126 -17.74 7.73 -0.43
C GLN A 126 -16.90 6.47 -0.30
N ASP A 127 -15.93 6.51 0.62
CA ASP A 127 -15.15 5.34 0.99
C ASP A 127 -15.68 4.76 2.30
N PHE A 128 -15.66 3.43 2.39
CA PHE A 128 -15.99 2.71 3.61
C PHE A 128 -14.70 2.19 4.21
N PHE A 129 -14.46 2.57 5.45
CA PHE A 129 -13.33 2.09 6.23
C PHE A 129 -13.85 1.28 7.40
N MET A 130 -13.14 0.25 7.76
CA MET A 130 -13.40 -0.54 8.96
C MET A 130 -12.07 -0.80 9.67
N PRO A 131 -11.37 0.28 10.09
CA PRO A 131 -10.10 0.10 10.79
C PRO A 131 -10.33 -0.67 12.09
N GLY A 132 -9.53 -1.67 12.34
CA GLY A 132 -9.38 -2.25 13.66
C GLY A 132 -8.83 -1.18 14.62
N HIS A 133 -9.12 -1.32 15.92
CA HIS A 133 -8.66 -0.33 16.90
C HIS A 133 -7.13 -0.20 16.93
N GLY A 134 -6.41 -1.33 16.79
CA GLY A 134 -4.94 -1.35 16.66
C GLY A 134 -4.44 -0.66 15.41
N GLU A 135 -5.14 -0.79 14.28
CA GLU A 135 -4.79 -0.12 13.03
C GLU A 135 -5.01 1.40 13.09
N ALA A 136 -6.08 1.83 13.79
CA ALA A 136 -6.40 3.24 13.94
C ALA A 136 -5.41 4.01 14.83
N THR A 137 -4.71 3.34 15.72
CA THR A 137 -3.73 3.95 16.65
C THR A 137 -2.30 3.48 16.44
N GLY A 138 -2.11 2.36 15.73
CA GLY A 138 -0.82 1.71 15.54
C GLY A 138 0.23 2.53 14.76
N PHE A 139 -0.20 3.56 14.02
CA PHE A 139 0.72 4.47 13.35
C PHE A 139 1.23 5.59 14.27
N LEU A 140 0.62 5.76 15.46
CA LEU A 140 1.03 6.76 16.43
C LEU A 140 2.14 6.23 17.34
N PRO A 141 3.08 7.08 17.76
CA PRO A 141 3.99 6.74 18.84
C PRO A 141 3.21 6.35 20.11
N PRO A 142 3.70 5.41 20.94
CA PRO A 142 2.96 4.88 22.09
C PRO A 142 2.44 5.94 23.07
N TRP A 143 3.19 7.04 23.25
CA TRP A 143 2.80 8.13 24.13
C TRP A 143 1.60 8.93 23.60
N LEU A 144 1.49 9.05 22.27
CA LEU A 144 0.38 9.76 21.61
C LEU A 144 -0.85 8.86 21.46
N ALA A 145 -0.64 7.56 21.21
CA ALA A 145 -1.72 6.58 21.16
C ALA A 145 -2.53 6.51 22.47
N ARG A 146 -1.87 6.73 23.63
CA ARG A 146 -2.52 6.77 24.95
C ARG A 146 -3.45 7.97 25.16
N LEU A 147 -3.29 9.02 24.35
CA LEU A 147 -4.17 10.21 24.42
C LEU A 147 -5.45 10.04 23.62
N VAL A 148 -5.52 9.03 22.76
CA VAL A 148 -6.73 8.73 21.98
C VAL A 148 -7.72 8.00 22.89
N PRO A 149 -8.97 8.49 23.05
CA PRO A 149 -9.98 7.79 23.84
C PRO A 149 -10.15 6.34 23.37
N GLY A 150 -9.97 5.39 24.28
CA GLY A 150 -9.97 3.95 23.96
C GLY A 150 -8.60 3.42 23.50
N GLY A 151 -7.56 4.22 23.38
CA GLY A 151 -6.22 3.83 22.93
C GLY A 151 -5.46 2.83 23.82
N GLY A 152 -6.04 2.43 24.95
CA GLY A 152 -5.52 1.39 25.84
C GLY A 152 -6.48 0.22 26.09
N ALA A 153 -7.67 0.25 25.52
CA ALA A 153 -8.64 -0.83 25.68
C ALA A 153 -8.42 -1.88 24.58
N ASN A 154 -8.33 -3.14 24.97
CA ASN A 154 -8.36 -4.30 24.06
C ASN A 154 -9.75 -4.41 23.40
N LEU A 155 -10.03 -3.53 22.43
CA LEU A 155 -11.20 -3.62 21.55
C LEU A 155 -10.86 -4.51 20.33
N ALA A 156 -10.06 -5.55 20.55
CA ALA A 156 -9.72 -6.52 19.53
C ALA A 156 -11.00 -7.12 18.94
N GLY A 157 -11.25 -6.86 17.67
CA GLY A 157 -12.34 -7.48 16.91
C GLY A 157 -13.55 -6.58 16.61
N GLN A 158 -13.66 -5.37 17.15
CA GLN A 158 -14.72 -4.42 16.78
C GLN A 158 -14.15 -3.32 15.88
N GLY A 159 -14.20 -3.53 14.55
CA GLY A 159 -13.91 -2.47 13.59
C GLY A 159 -14.99 -1.39 13.62
N LEU A 160 -14.61 -0.13 13.68
CA LEU A 160 -15.54 0.99 13.55
C LEU A 160 -15.85 1.20 12.05
N ALA A 161 -17.07 0.85 11.64
CA ALA A 161 -17.53 1.12 10.28
C ALA A 161 -17.64 2.64 10.06
N LEU A 162 -16.67 3.21 9.34
CA LEU A 162 -16.60 4.64 9.04
C LEU A 162 -16.93 4.90 7.58
N ARG A 163 -17.97 5.71 7.33
CA ARG A 163 -18.29 6.23 6.00
C ARG A 163 -17.61 7.59 5.82
N TRP A 164 -16.68 7.66 4.89
CA TRP A 164 -15.89 8.87 4.69
C TRP A 164 -16.23 9.53 3.34
N PRO A 165 -16.61 10.81 3.32
CA PRO A 165 -16.98 11.51 2.10
C PRO A 165 -15.75 12.00 1.33
N THR A 166 -15.00 11.09 0.72
CA THR A 166 -13.74 11.37 0.01
C THR A 166 -13.93 12.34 -1.16
N GLY A 167 -15.14 12.38 -1.75
CA GLY A 167 -15.46 13.30 -2.84
C GLY A 167 -15.67 14.75 -2.41
N THR A 168 -15.65 15.06 -1.10
CA THR A 168 -15.77 16.44 -0.59
C THR A 168 -14.39 17.05 -0.38
N ALA A 169 -14.29 18.39 -0.47
CA ALA A 169 -13.05 19.11 -0.20
C ALA A 169 -12.51 18.83 1.22
N PHE A 170 -13.40 18.81 2.21
CA PHE A 170 -13.04 18.50 3.59
C PHE A 170 -12.53 17.06 3.74
N GLY A 171 -13.28 16.07 3.23
CA GLY A 171 -12.89 14.66 3.31
C GLY A 171 -11.57 14.37 2.60
N PHE A 172 -11.33 15.01 1.45
CA PHE A 172 -10.08 14.91 0.72
C PHE A 172 -8.92 15.58 1.49
N ALA A 173 -9.12 16.79 2.02
CA ALA A 173 -8.10 17.51 2.79
C ALA A 173 -7.69 16.75 4.05
N ALA A 174 -8.64 16.15 4.77
CA ALA A 174 -8.35 15.33 5.94
C ALA A 174 -7.52 14.08 5.60
N LEU A 175 -7.82 13.39 4.49
CA LEU A 175 -6.99 12.28 4.02
C LEU A 175 -5.61 12.76 3.55
N LYS A 176 -5.50 13.91 2.91
CA LYS A 176 -4.20 14.52 2.56
C LYS A 176 -3.37 14.83 3.80
N PHE A 177 -3.99 15.37 4.84
CA PHE A 177 -3.34 15.61 6.12
C PHE A 177 -2.84 14.30 6.73
N LEU A 178 -3.69 13.27 6.79
CA LEU A 178 -3.30 11.95 7.29
C LEU A 178 -2.14 11.35 6.48
N ALA A 179 -2.18 11.45 5.15
CA ALA A 179 -1.10 11.00 4.28
C ALA A 179 0.22 11.75 4.52
N ALA A 180 0.16 13.03 4.90
CA ALA A 180 1.34 13.83 5.25
C ALA A 180 2.01 13.40 6.55
N LEU A 181 1.30 12.68 7.44
CA LEU A 181 1.84 12.16 8.71
C LEU A 181 2.74 10.92 8.52
N ARG A 182 3.12 10.57 7.30
CA ARG A 182 3.99 9.41 7.03
C ARG A 182 5.30 9.41 7.82
N PHE A 183 5.81 10.59 8.19
CA PHE A 183 7.02 10.72 9.01
C PHE A 183 6.87 10.18 10.44
N LEU A 184 5.64 10.01 10.94
CA LEU A 184 5.37 9.40 12.24
C LEU A 184 5.39 7.86 12.18
N ARG A 185 5.24 7.26 11.00
CA ARG A 185 5.15 5.81 10.82
C ARG A 185 6.29 5.03 11.47
N PRO A 186 7.59 5.44 11.35
CA PRO A 186 8.68 4.70 11.99
C PRO A 186 8.62 4.65 13.52
N GLY A 187 7.89 5.57 14.15
CA GLY A 187 7.65 5.59 15.60
C GLY A 187 6.40 4.83 16.03
N GLY A 188 5.62 4.30 15.08
CA GLY A 188 4.38 3.56 15.37
C GLY A 188 4.64 2.12 15.83
N THR A 189 3.74 1.58 16.65
CA THR A 189 3.82 0.20 17.17
C THR A 189 3.68 -0.82 16.03
N GLN A 190 2.74 -0.61 15.11
CA GLN A 190 2.53 -1.48 13.96
C GLN A 190 3.79 -1.56 13.07
N TYR A 191 4.45 -0.42 12.83
CA TYR A 191 5.69 -0.42 12.07
C TYR A 191 6.79 -1.24 12.75
N ALA A 192 6.94 -1.12 14.08
CA ALA A 192 7.92 -1.88 14.83
C ALA A 192 7.65 -3.39 14.78
N GLU A 193 6.39 -3.80 14.90
CA GLU A 193 5.95 -5.20 14.80
C GLU A 193 6.24 -5.79 13.42
N GLU A 194 5.87 -5.07 12.35
CA GLU A 194 6.13 -5.49 10.97
C GLU A 194 7.63 -5.56 10.67
N GLN A 195 8.43 -4.59 11.17
CA GLN A 195 9.88 -4.63 10.98
C GLN A 195 10.55 -5.79 11.73
N ALA A 196 9.99 -6.23 12.85
CA ALA A 196 10.48 -7.38 13.60
C ALA A 196 10.10 -8.72 12.94
N ALA A 197 9.04 -8.75 12.14
CA ALA A 197 8.58 -9.93 11.41
C ALA A 197 9.32 -10.15 10.08
N ILE A 198 9.96 -9.12 9.53
CA ILE A 198 10.74 -9.12 8.28
C ILE A 198 12.21 -9.43 8.54
#